data_f76037093e8efeb81e21b21d87649c76
#
_entry.id   f76037093e8efeb81e21b21d87649c76
#
_cell.length_a   1.000
_cell.length_b   1.000
_cell.length_c   1.000
_cell.angle_alpha   90.00
_cell.angle_beta   90.00
_cell.angle_gamma   90.00
#
_symmetry.space_group_name_H-M   'P 1'
#
loop_
_entity.id
_entity.type
_entity.pdbx_description
1 polymer ?
#
loop_
_entity_poly.entity_id
_entity_poly.type
_entity_poly.pdbx_seq_one_letter_code
_entity_poly.pdbx_strand_id
1 'polypeptide(L)'
;MTLIKPFRALRPAPGRAAEVLAPPYDVLSSAEARDRAKGKPWSFLHVSKAEIDLEPTIDSHDAAVYAKARDNFHRMIAEGVLVRDDTPCYYVYRLTWQGRVETGFAAIASIAAYA
;
A
#
# COMPACT_ATOMS: atom_id res chain seq x y z
N MET A 1 -25.37 -14.11 -7.98
CA MET A 1 -24.00 -13.60 -7.87
C MET A 1 -24.01 -12.32 -7.05
N THR A 2 -23.16 -12.24 -6.06
CA THR A 2 -23.05 -11.05 -5.21
C THR A 2 -22.14 -10.02 -5.85
N LEU A 3 -22.55 -8.76 -5.92
CA LEU A 3 -21.74 -7.69 -6.49
C LEU A 3 -20.48 -7.46 -5.66
N ILE A 4 -20.60 -7.43 -4.34
CA ILE A 4 -19.47 -7.21 -3.43
C ILE A 4 -19.40 -8.33 -2.39
N LYS A 5 -18.20 -8.55 -1.87
CA LYS A 5 -17.97 -9.52 -0.80
C LYS A 5 -16.85 -9.05 0.12
N PRO A 6 -16.82 -9.55 1.36
CA PRO A 6 -15.72 -9.28 2.28
C PRO A 6 -14.43 -9.97 1.84
N PHE A 7 -13.31 -9.53 2.38
CA PHE A 7 -11.99 -10.12 2.10
C PHE A 7 -11.09 -10.02 3.32
N ARG A 8 -10.00 -10.77 3.29
CA ARG A 8 -8.99 -10.76 4.34
C ARG A 8 -7.89 -9.78 3.94
N ALA A 9 -7.94 -8.57 4.47
CA ALA A 9 -6.96 -7.54 4.13
C ALA A 9 -5.61 -7.79 4.80
N LEU A 10 -4.55 -7.34 4.14
CA LEU A 10 -3.25 -7.14 4.76
C LEU A 10 -3.22 -5.73 5.33
N ARG A 11 -2.95 -5.62 6.62
CA ARG A 11 -2.90 -4.34 7.32
C ARG A 11 -1.62 -4.24 8.14
N PRO A 12 -1.14 -3.02 8.44
CA PRO A 12 -0.03 -2.89 9.37
C PRO A 12 -0.33 -3.60 10.68
N ALA A 13 0.67 -4.29 11.24
CA ALA A 13 0.54 -4.91 12.54
C ALA A 13 0.20 -3.86 13.60
N PRO A 14 -0.48 -4.24 14.71
CA PRO A 14 -0.83 -3.28 15.75
C PRO A 14 0.37 -2.45 16.21
N GLY A 15 0.21 -1.13 16.25
CA GLY A 15 1.26 -0.20 16.65
C GLY A 15 2.28 0.14 15.56
N ARG A 16 2.17 -0.42 14.36
CA ARG A 16 3.16 -0.22 13.30
C ARG A 16 2.66 0.62 12.13
N ALA A 17 1.45 1.14 12.18
CA ALA A 17 0.88 1.91 11.07
C ALA A 17 1.74 3.11 10.68
N ALA A 18 2.31 3.82 11.65
CA ALA A 18 3.15 5.00 11.40
C ALA A 18 4.42 4.66 10.61
N GLU A 19 4.95 3.45 10.74
CA GLU A 19 6.13 3.01 10.00
C GLU A 19 5.81 2.70 8.53
N VAL A 20 4.56 2.32 8.25
CA VAL A 20 4.12 1.89 6.92
C VAL A 20 3.48 3.03 6.13
N LEU A 21 2.85 3.96 6.83
CA LEU A 21 2.10 5.07 6.22
C LEU A 21 2.94 5.82 5.19
N ALA A 22 2.33 6.04 4.01
CA ALA A 22 3.00 6.75 2.91
C ALA A 22 1.98 7.56 2.14
N PRO A 23 2.40 8.68 1.51
CA PRO A 23 1.54 9.41 0.58
C PRO A 23 1.21 8.53 -0.63
N PRO A 24 0.13 8.85 -1.38
CA PRO A 24 -0.15 8.18 -2.65
C PRO A 24 1.03 8.31 -3.61
N TYR A 25 1.28 7.26 -4.39
CA TYR A 25 2.45 7.20 -5.27
C TYR A 25 2.45 8.28 -6.36
N ASP A 26 1.27 8.74 -6.77
CA ASP A 26 1.09 9.65 -7.89
C ASP A 26 1.24 11.14 -7.52
N VAL A 27 1.39 11.45 -6.24
CA VAL A 27 1.60 12.83 -5.78
C VAL A 27 3.07 13.15 -5.53
N LEU A 28 3.96 12.19 -5.76
CA LEU A 28 5.41 12.35 -5.52
C LEU A 28 6.20 11.97 -6.77
N SER A 29 7.27 12.73 -7.06
CA SER A 29 8.31 12.26 -7.97
C SER A 29 9.12 11.16 -7.31
N SER A 30 9.91 10.42 -8.09
CA SER A 30 10.79 9.40 -7.54
C SER A 30 11.84 10.00 -6.60
N ALA A 31 12.35 11.18 -6.91
CA ALA A 31 13.30 11.88 -6.05
C ALA A 31 12.68 12.27 -4.71
N GLU A 32 11.46 12.81 -4.75
CA GLU A 32 10.73 13.17 -3.53
C GLU A 32 10.42 11.94 -2.68
N ALA A 33 10.00 10.84 -3.32
CA ALA A 33 9.71 9.59 -2.64
C ALA A 33 10.97 9.01 -1.97
N ARG A 34 12.11 9.06 -2.67
CA ARG A 34 13.38 8.60 -2.13
C ARG A 34 13.76 9.38 -0.89
N ASP A 35 13.57 10.69 -0.92
CA ASP A 35 13.87 11.55 0.22
C ASP A 35 12.94 11.25 1.40
N ARG A 36 11.65 11.10 1.15
CA ARG A 36 10.67 10.79 2.20
C ARG A 36 10.89 9.43 2.84
N ALA A 37 11.40 8.46 2.10
CA ALA A 37 11.62 7.11 2.60
C ALA A 37 12.94 6.95 3.38
N LYS A 38 13.78 7.97 3.39
CA LYS A 38 15.06 7.93 4.12
C LYS A 38 14.82 7.63 5.60
N GLY A 39 15.53 6.63 6.12
CA GLY A 39 15.39 6.22 7.51
C GLY A 39 14.08 5.51 7.84
N LYS A 40 13.28 5.17 6.84
CA LYS A 40 11.98 4.52 7.01
C LYS A 40 11.93 3.24 6.18
N PRO A 41 12.56 2.16 6.66
CA PRO A 41 12.69 0.92 5.88
C PRO A 41 11.36 0.22 5.60
N TRP A 42 10.32 0.51 6.39
CA TRP A 42 9.01 -0.12 6.24
C TRP A 42 7.98 0.79 5.58
N SER A 43 8.36 1.98 5.12
CA SER A 43 7.45 2.84 4.38
C SER A 43 6.87 2.10 3.17
N PHE A 44 5.57 2.23 2.94
CA PHE A 44 4.93 1.59 1.80
C PHE A 44 5.42 2.15 0.45
N LEU A 45 6.16 3.26 0.46
CA LEU A 45 6.82 3.78 -0.74
C LEU A 45 7.81 2.76 -1.33
N HIS A 46 8.37 1.88 -0.53
CA HIS A 46 9.23 0.79 -1.02
C HIS A 46 8.46 -0.24 -1.85
N VAL A 47 7.13 -0.21 -1.80
CA VAL A 47 6.26 -1.05 -2.63
C VAL A 47 5.62 -0.22 -3.75
N SER A 48 5.00 0.91 -3.41
CA SER A 48 4.27 1.73 -4.38
C SER A 48 5.18 2.49 -5.35
N LYS A 49 6.42 2.77 -4.93
CA LYS A 49 7.44 3.43 -5.75
C LYS A 49 8.80 2.75 -5.54
N ALA A 50 8.85 1.45 -5.83
CA ALA A 50 10.02 0.63 -5.54
C ALA A 50 11.28 1.06 -6.30
N GLU A 51 11.17 1.89 -7.33
CA GLU A 51 12.33 2.48 -8.01
C GLU A 51 13.23 3.27 -7.08
N ILE A 52 12.74 3.71 -5.91
CA ILE A 52 13.55 4.42 -4.93
C ILE A 52 14.67 3.56 -4.33
N ASP A 53 14.53 2.25 -4.40
CA ASP A 53 15.54 1.29 -3.91
C ASP A 53 16.48 0.82 -5.02
N LEU A 54 16.36 1.38 -6.21
CA LEU A 54 17.17 1.07 -7.37
C LEU A 54 17.94 2.32 -7.81
N GLU A 55 18.73 2.21 -8.88
CA GLU A 55 19.51 3.35 -9.35
C GLU A 55 18.60 4.50 -9.81
N PRO A 56 19.00 5.77 -9.59
CA PRO A 56 18.14 6.93 -9.89
C PRO A 56 17.74 7.10 -11.35
N THR A 57 18.49 6.50 -12.27
CA THR A 57 18.24 6.62 -13.71
C THR A 57 17.30 5.54 -14.26
N ILE A 58 16.84 4.61 -13.42
CA ILE A 58 15.98 3.52 -13.88
C ILE A 58 14.61 4.04 -14.30
N ASP A 59 14.05 3.47 -15.36
CA ASP A 59 12.68 3.73 -15.77
C ASP A 59 11.72 3.13 -14.73
N SER A 60 10.76 3.93 -14.26
CA SER A 60 9.78 3.49 -13.26
C SER A 60 8.91 2.33 -13.75
N HIS A 61 8.87 2.06 -15.04
CA HIS A 61 8.14 0.93 -15.62
C HIS A 61 9.03 -0.25 -15.97
N ASP A 62 10.30 -0.22 -15.58
CA ASP A 62 11.22 -1.34 -15.81
C ASP A 62 10.76 -2.56 -15.01
N ALA A 63 10.93 -3.75 -15.58
CA ALA A 63 10.56 -5.01 -14.91
C ALA A 63 11.26 -5.18 -13.56
N ALA A 64 12.47 -4.64 -13.40
CA ALA A 64 13.21 -4.68 -12.14
C ALA A 64 12.49 -3.91 -11.03
N VAL A 65 11.74 -2.85 -11.36
CA VAL A 65 10.96 -2.09 -10.38
C VAL A 65 9.83 -2.95 -9.83
N TYR A 66 9.10 -3.65 -10.70
CA TYR A 66 8.02 -4.53 -10.28
C TYR A 66 8.53 -5.71 -9.46
N ALA A 67 9.66 -6.28 -9.84
CA ALA A 67 10.28 -7.35 -9.07
C ALA A 67 10.71 -6.86 -7.68
N LYS A 68 11.28 -5.66 -7.60
CA LYS A 68 11.67 -5.06 -6.32
C LYS A 68 10.46 -4.78 -5.43
N ALA A 69 9.38 -4.28 -6.02
CA ALA A 69 8.13 -4.03 -5.30
C ALA A 69 7.58 -5.32 -4.68
N ARG A 70 7.56 -6.40 -5.47
CA ARG A 70 7.14 -7.72 -4.99
C ARG A 70 7.99 -8.20 -3.84
N ASP A 71 9.31 -8.12 -3.98
CA ASP A 71 10.23 -8.59 -2.94
C ASP A 71 10.09 -7.76 -1.66
N ASN A 72 9.96 -6.45 -1.77
CA ASN A 72 9.75 -5.57 -0.63
C ASN A 72 8.44 -5.89 0.07
N PHE A 73 7.36 -6.11 -0.69
CA PHE A 73 6.06 -6.44 -0.15
C PHE A 73 6.08 -7.79 0.60
N HIS A 74 6.68 -8.81 0.00
CA HIS A 74 6.82 -10.12 0.63
C HIS A 74 7.66 -10.03 1.91
N ARG A 75 8.69 -9.19 1.93
CA ARG A 75 9.50 -8.98 3.11
C ARG A 75 8.69 -8.36 4.24
N MET A 76 7.83 -7.38 3.94
CA MET A 76 6.96 -6.78 4.94
C MET A 76 6.03 -7.80 5.58
N ILE A 77 5.54 -8.75 4.80
CA ILE A 77 4.70 -9.84 5.30
C ILE A 77 5.53 -10.81 6.14
N ALA A 78 6.68 -11.22 5.65
CA ALA A 78 7.55 -12.19 6.33
C ALA A 78 8.05 -11.67 7.69
N GLU A 79 8.32 -10.36 7.77
CA GLU A 79 8.79 -9.72 9.01
C GLU A 79 7.64 -9.31 9.94
N GLY A 80 6.41 -9.62 9.59
CA GLY A 80 5.25 -9.32 10.43
C GLY A 80 4.88 -7.84 10.51
N VAL A 81 5.37 -7.03 9.58
CA VAL A 81 5.01 -5.60 9.50
C VAL A 81 3.59 -5.45 8.95
N LEU A 82 3.24 -6.30 7.97
CA LEU A 82 1.88 -6.44 7.47
C LEU A 82 1.34 -7.79 7.89
N VAL A 83 0.11 -7.79 8.38
CA VAL A 83 -0.57 -8.99 8.86
C VAL A 83 -1.90 -9.14 8.14
N ARG A 84 -2.19 -10.35 7.68
CA ARG A 84 -3.48 -10.66 7.05
C ARG A 84 -4.51 -10.95 8.15
N ASP A 85 -5.71 -10.38 8.00
CA ASP A 85 -6.81 -10.66 8.91
C ASP A 85 -7.22 -12.15 8.82
N ASP A 86 -7.63 -12.72 9.95
CA ASP A 86 -7.96 -14.14 10.04
C ASP A 86 -9.26 -14.50 9.33
N THR A 87 -10.21 -13.56 9.30
CA THR A 87 -11.52 -13.77 8.69
C THR A 87 -11.81 -12.70 7.65
N PRO A 88 -12.61 -13.02 6.62
CA PRO A 88 -13.06 -12.01 5.66
C PRO A 88 -13.89 -10.93 6.35
N CYS A 89 -13.62 -9.68 6.04
CA CYS A 89 -14.29 -8.52 6.62
C CYS A 89 -14.58 -7.48 5.55
N TYR A 90 -15.54 -6.62 5.82
CA TYR A 90 -15.64 -5.32 5.18
C TYR A 90 -14.86 -4.33 6.03
N TYR A 91 -14.25 -3.34 5.41
CA TYR A 91 -13.40 -2.37 6.12
C TYR A 91 -13.97 -0.98 5.98
N VAL A 92 -14.03 -0.27 7.09
CA VAL A 92 -14.43 1.15 7.09
C VAL A 92 -13.16 1.97 7.13
N TYR A 93 -13.05 2.94 6.24
CA TYR A 93 -11.97 3.92 6.29
C TYR A 93 -12.56 5.32 6.51
N ARG A 94 -11.79 6.15 7.17
CA ARG A 94 -12.17 7.54 7.42
C ARG A 94 -10.98 8.43 7.12
N LEU A 95 -11.21 9.41 6.26
CA LEU A 95 -10.21 10.42 5.92
C LEU A 95 -10.66 11.75 6.52
N THR A 96 -9.76 12.38 7.28
CA THR A 96 -10.00 13.69 7.87
C THR A 96 -8.95 14.65 7.35
N TRP A 97 -9.39 15.73 6.71
CA TRP A 97 -8.48 16.73 6.15
C TRP A 97 -9.15 18.10 6.18
N GLN A 98 -8.46 19.09 6.77
CA GLN A 98 -8.95 20.47 6.89
C GLN A 98 -10.39 20.56 7.42
N GLY A 99 -10.69 19.80 8.48
CA GLY A 99 -11.99 19.80 9.11
C GLY A 99 -13.07 19.01 8.37
N ARG A 100 -12.76 18.45 7.23
CA ARG A 100 -13.69 17.60 6.47
C ARG A 100 -13.42 16.13 6.82
N VAL A 101 -14.50 15.37 6.95
CA VAL A 101 -14.44 13.94 7.23
C VAL A 101 -15.16 13.20 6.11
N GLU A 102 -14.47 12.24 5.49
CA GLU A 102 -15.06 11.34 4.52
C GLU A 102 -14.94 9.92 5.03
N THR A 103 -16.04 9.18 4.99
CA THR A 103 -16.09 7.79 5.43
C THR A 103 -16.53 6.91 4.28
N GLY A 104 -15.82 5.82 4.06
CA GLY A 104 -16.17 4.85 3.04
C GLY A 104 -15.90 3.44 3.53
N PHE A 105 -16.17 2.46 2.69
CA PHE A 105 -15.83 1.09 3.00
C PHE A 105 -15.14 0.41 1.82
N ALA A 106 -14.33 -0.61 2.14
CA ALA A 106 -13.59 -1.38 1.16
C ALA A 106 -14.13 -2.82 1.12
N ALA A 107 -14.28 -3.34 -0.09
CA ALA A 107 -14.75 -4.69 -0.34
C ALA A 107 -14.19 -5.17 -1.68
N ILE A 108 -14.29 -6.46 -1.95
CA ILE A 108 -14.00 -6.98 -3.28
C ILE A 108 -15.27 -6.87 -4.14
N ALA A 109 -15.11 -6.33 -5.34
CA ALA A 109 -16.22 -6.22 -6.28
C ALA A 109 -16.03 -7.21 -7.44
N SER A 110 -17.14 -7.82 -7.87
CA SER A 110 -17.11 -8.68 -9.04
C SER A 110 -17.03 -7.82 -10.30
N ILE A 111 -16.00 -8.01 -11.10
CA ILE A 111 -15.85 -7.29 -12.37
C ILE A 111 -17.00 -7.64 -13.31
N ALA A 112 -17.36 -8.90 -13.39
CA ALA A 112 -18.45 -9.35 -14.27
C ALA A 112 -19.80 -8.77 -13.88
N ALA A 113 -20.09 -8.66 -12.59
CA ALA A 113 -21.37 -8.11 -12.12
C ALA A 113 -21.40 -6.57 -12.16
N TYR A 114 -20.23 -5.93 -12.08
CA TYR A 114 -20.10 -4.48 -12.07
C TYR A 114 -20.14 -3.91 -13.48
N ALA A 115 -19.59 -4.62 -14.44
CA ALA A 115 -19.42 -4.14 -15.83
C ALA A 115 -20.76 -3.95 -16.56
#